data_c547bde103ea51718edf071b32f1edca
#
_entry.id   c547bde103ea51718edf071b32f1edca
#
_cell.length_a   1.000
_cell.length_b   1.000
_cell.length_c   1.000
_cell.angle_alpha   90.00
_cell.angle_beta   90.00
_cell.angle_gamma   90.00
#
_symmetry.space_group_name_H-M   'P 1'
#
loop_
_entity.id
_entity.type
_entity.pdbx_description
1 polymer ?
#
loop_
_entity_poly.entity_id
_entity_poly.type
_entity_poly.pdbx_seq_one_letter_code
_entity_poly.pdbx_strand_id
1 'polypeptide(L)'
;MTVISDVFMAVILILSSFLTLGKSFGQLTIVKVFVNSWVIISDLFLKQQFLLSVLELWTRFRTLKAVLVESLSPLGDPRLSQLLLGWRQKLPHVEVSGRLRRLQQAHLLLQRAAELLQAHVSPTLTFHVMYSMLGCIYSSYELLIMLVVPQAVDNVLAVPSVTFTICWLLRHVFNLATMAIACSALEEEAVKMAELLRRAAGITETSPEVKDFLRQLERGLRPVFSASGLLRIDRKLLVTTVSATTTYLIVLGQIGLQSTFG
;
A
#
# COMPACT_ATOMS: atom_id res chain seq x y z
N MET A 1 0.73 2.25 14.38
CA MET A 1 -0.66 2.74 14.48
C MET A 1 -1.63 1.92 13.62
N THR A 2 -1.32 1.60 12.39
CA THR A 2 -2.20 0.83 11.48
C THR A 2 -2.61 -0.55 12.03
N VAL A 3 -1.68 -1.32 12.59
CA VAL A 3 -1.96 -2.67 13.15
C VAL A 3 -3.01 -2.61 14.26
N ILE A 4 -2.90 -1.66 15.17
CA ILE A 4 -3.83 -1.50 16.30
C ILE A 4 -5.22 -1.12 15.80
N SER A 5 -5.31 -0.23 14.83
CA SER A 5 -6.57 0.17 14.20
C SER A 5 -7.23 -1.01 13.48
N ASP A 6 -6.46 -1.80 12.72
CA ASP A 6 -6.98 -2.96 11.98
C ASP A 6 -7.48 -4.06 12.93
N VAL A 7 -6.72 -4.36 13.99
CA VAL A 7 -7.14 -5.34 15.01
C VAL A 7 -8.40 -4.86 15.73
N PHE A 8 -8.47 -3.60 16.09
CA PHE A 8 -9.64 -3.00 16.74
C PHE A 8 -10.89 -3.08 15.86
N MET A 9 -10.76 -2.74 14.56
CA MET A 9 -11.85 -2.87 13.59
C MET A 9 -12.27 -4.32 13.39
N ALA A 10 -11.34 -5.26 13.30
CA ALA A 10 -11.64 -6.69 13.20
C ALA A 10 -12.41 -7.19 14.44
N VAL A 11 -11.99 -6.79 15.64
CA VAL A 11 -12.67 -7.14 16.89
C VAL A 11 -14.10 -6.59 16.92
N ILE A 12 -14.31 -5.33 16.53
CA ILE A 12 -15.65 -4.72 16.46
C ILE A 12 -16.53 -5.50 15.48
N LEU A 13 -16.04 -5.86 14.30
CA LEU A 13 -16.78 -6.58 13.28
C LEU A 13 -17.16 -8.00 13.74
N ILE A 14 -16.23 -8.70 14.38
CA ILE A 14 -16.48 -10.03 14.95
C ILE A 14 -17.51 -9.93 16.08
N LEU A 15 -17.35 -8.98 17.00
CA LEU A 15 -18.27 -8.77 18.11
C LEU A 15 -19.67 -8.39 17.62
N SER A 16 -19.77 -7.50 16.64
CA SER A 16 -21.01 -7.12 15.99
C SER A 16 -21.71 -8.32 15.31
N SER A 17 -20.93 -9.20 14.67
CA SER A 17 -21.43 -10.45 14.08
C SER A 17 -21.99 -11.38 15.15
N PHE A 18 -21.39 -11.47 16.33
CA PHE A 18 -21.90 -12.25 17.47
C PHE A 18 -23.15 -11.64 18.08
N LEU A 19 -23.25 -10.32 18.18
CA LEU A 19 -24.43 -9.62 18.71
C LEU A 19 -25.68 -9.80 17.82
N THR A 20 -25.47 -9.81 16.50
CA THR A 20 -26.55 -10.12 15.56
C THR A 20 -27.01 -11.60 15.65
N LEU A 21 -26.12 -12.48 16.06
CA LEU A 21 -26.41 -13.92 16.27
C LEU A 21 -27.43 -14.16 17.41
N GLY A 22 -27.36 -13.35 18.47
CA GLY A 22 -28.22 -13.49 19.65
C GLY A 22 -29.75 -13.38 19.38
N LYS A 23 -30.11 -12.94 18.18
CA LYS A 23 -31.49 -12.77 17.75
C LYS A 23 -32.03 -13.89 16.84
N SER A 24 -31.18 -14.78 16.33
CA SER A 24 -31.62 -15.83 15.37
C SER A 24 -30.81 -17.11 15.60
N PHE A 25 -31.31 -17.99 16.47
CA PHE A 25 -30.68 -19.29 16.76
C PHE A 25 -30.92 -20.28 15.61
N GLY A 26 -29.95 -20.39 14.69
CA GLY A 26 -29.89 -21.48 13.71
C GLY A 26 -28.44 -21.93 13.51
N GLN A 27 -28.21 -23.26 13.37
CA GLN A 27 -26.86 -23.83 13.13
C GLN A 27 -26.18 -23.17 11.93
N LEU A 28 -26.94 -22.82 10.89
CA LEU A 28 -26.43 -22.14 9.68
C LEU A 28 -25.82 -20.77 9.98
N THR A 29 -26.36 -20.07 10.97
CA THR A 29 -25.89 -18.73 11.36
C THR A 29 -24.56 -18.79 12.09
N ILE A 30 -24.35 -19.81 12.94
CA ILE A 30 -23.08 -20.03 13.64
C ILE A 30 -21.96 -20.32 12.63
N VAL A 31 -22.21 -21.17 11.64
CA VAL A 31 -21.24 -21.48 10.58
C VAL A 31 -20.90 -20.24 9.77
N LYS A 32 -21.87 -19.42 9.39
CA LYS A 32 -21.63 -18.15 8.67
C LYS A 32 -20.74 -17.19 9.45
N VAL A 33 -20.99 -17.01 10.75
CA VAL A 33 -20.16 -16.13 11.59
C VAL A 33 -18.75 -16.68 11.73
N PHE A 34 -18.59 -17.99 11.92
CA PHE A 34 -17.28 -18.60 12.01
C PHE A 34 -16.48 -18.42 10.72
N VAL A 35 -17.08 -18.70 9.57
CA VAL A 35 -16.45 -18.52 8.25
C VAL A 35 -16.08 -17.06 8.03
N ASN A 36 -17.01 -16.12 8.31
CA ASN A 36 -16.73 -14.70 8.16
C ASN A 36 -15.59 -14.22 9.07
N SER A 37 -15.58 -14.64 10.33
CA SER A 37 -14.49 -14.32 11.26
C SER A 37 -13.14 -14.87 10.79
N TRP A 38 -13.13 -16.09 10.27
CA TRP A 38 -11.94 -16.73 9.70
C TRP A 38 -11.39 -15.94 8.51
N VAL A 39 -12.27 -15.52 7.57
CA VAL A 39 -11.90 -14.71 6.42
C VAL A 39 -11.31 -13.37 6.86
N ILE A 40 -11.93 -12.69 7.84
CA ILE A 40 -11.43 -11.42 8.37
C ILE A 40 -10.04 -11.57 8.98
N ILE A 41 -9.82 -12.62 9.78
CA ILE A 41 -8.53 -12.88 10.44
C ILE A 41 -7.45 -13.21 9.40
N SER A 42 -7.77 -14.07 8.43
CA SER A 42 -6.83 -14.44 7.36
C SER A 42 -6.44 -13.25 6.49
N ASP A 43 -7.41 -12.41 6.12
CA ASP A 43 -7.21 -11.17 5.37
C ASP A 43 -6.31 -10.18 6.13
N LEU A 44 -6.56 -10.01 7.43
CA LEU A 44 -5.75 -9.18 8.30
C LEU A 44 -4.29 -9.67 8.35
N PHE A 45 -4.09 -10.98 8.53
CA PHE A 45 -2.76 -11.57 8.64
C PHE A 45 -1.94 -11.40 7.35
N LEU A 46 -2.53 -11.72 6.20
CA LEU A 46 -1.88 -11.57 4.89
C LEU A 46 -1.51 -10.11 4.61
N LYS A 47 -2.42 -9.18 4.91
CA LYS A 47 -2.16 -7.74 4.79
C LYS A 47 -1.00 -7.30 5.69
N GLN A 48 -0.98 -7.74 6.95
CA GLN A 48 0.09 -7.37 7.88
C GLN A 48 1.44 -7.88 7.42
N GLN A 49 1.54 -9.12 6.96
CA GLN A 49 2.77 -9.66 6.40
C GLN A 49 3.27 -8.85 5.20
N PHE A 50 2.37 -8.49 4.30
CA PHE A 50 2.72 -7.64 3.15
C PHE A 50 3.23 -6.27 3.59
N LEU A 51 2.48 -5.57 4.46
CA LEU A 51 2.86 -4.24 4.94
C LEU A 51 4.20 -4.24 5.68
N LEU A 52 4.45 -5.25 6.51
CA LEU A 52 5.74 -5.41 7.21
C LEU A 52 6.89 -5.61 6.22
N SER A 53 6.70 -6.44 5.19
CA SER A 53 7.71 -6.66 4.15
C SER A 53 8.01 -5.39 3.34
N VAL A 54 6.98 -4.63 2.98
CA VAL A 54 7.14 -3.34 2.28
C VAL A 54 7.82 -2.30 3.18
N LEU A 55 7.48 -2.25 4.46
CA LEU A 55 8.09 -1.34 5.42
C LEU A 55 9.58 -1.67 5.65
N GLU A 56 9.92 -2.95 5.73
CA GLU A 56 11.31 -3.42 5.83
C GLU A 56 12.11 -2.98 4.60
N LEU A 57 11.58 -3.19 3.39
CA LEU A 57 12.21 -2.70 2.16
C LEU A 57 12.37 -1.18 2.15
N TRP A 58 11.34 -0.45 2.55
CA TRP A 58 11.37 1.01 2.64
C TRP A 58 12.45 1.51 3.59
N THR A 59 12.57 0.91 4.79
CA THR A 59 13.62 1.26 5.75
C THR A 59 15.01 1.01 5.21
N ARG A 60 15.22 -0.11 4.51
CA ARG A 60 16.51 -0.44 3.87
C ARG A 60 16.85 0.52 2.73
N PHE A 61 15.89 0.87 1.87
CA PHE A 61 16.11 1.88 0.83
C PHE A 61 16.46 3.24 1.44
N ARG A 62 15.76 3.63 2.51
CA ARG A 62 16.03 4.88 3.23
C ARG A 62 17.43 4.90 3.85
N THR A 63 17.85 3.81 4.47
CA THR A 63 19.21 3.66 5.04
C THR A 63 20.24 3.71 3.94
N LEU A 64 20.04 2.99 2.85
CA LEU A 64 20.94 3.00 1.69
C LEU A 64 21.11 4.42 1.11
N LYS A 65 20.01 5.16 1.01
CA LYS A 65 20.01 6.56 0.59
C LYS A 65 20.83 7.44 1.55
N ALA A 66 20.68 7.27 2.86
CA ALA A 66 21.43 8.04 3.85
C ALA A 66 22.93 7.80 3.73
N VAL A 67 23.35 6.53 3.59
CA VAL A 67 24.75 6.17 3.38
C VAL A 67 25.28 6.68 2.04
N LEU A 68 24.46 6.69 0.99
CA LEU A 68 24.82 7.28 -0.30
C LEU A 68 25.10 8.77 -0.18
N VAL A 69 24.20 9.52 0.49
CA VAL A 69 24.38 10.97 0.73
C VAL A 69 25.67 11.23 1.51
N GLU A 70 25.93 10.44 2.54
CA GLU A 70 27.18 10.53 3.32
C GLU A 70 28.41 10.24 2.46
N SER A 71 28.35 9.26 1.57
CA SER A 71 29.44 8.88 0.67
C SER A 71 29.69 9.90 -0.45
N LEU A 72 28.65 10.61 -0.89
CA LEU A 72 28.75 11.66 -1.91
C LEU A 72 29.12 13.03 -1.33
N SER A 73 28.93 13.26 -0.05
CA SER A 73 29.24 14.52 0.64
C SER A 73 30.70 14.98 0.47
N PRO A 74 31.72 14.10 0.43
CA PRO A 74 33.10 14.52 0.16
C PRO A 74 33.38 14.91 -1.30
N LEU A 75 32.51 14.53 -2.25
CA LEU A 75 32.64 14.86 -3.68
C LEU A 75 31.98 16.21 -4.04
N GLY A 76 31.13 16.74 -3.16
CA GLY A 76 30.48 18.05 -3.34
C GLY A 76 31.40 19.20 -2.95
N ASP A 77 31.10 20.40 -3.48
CA ASP A 77 31.82 21.65 -3.36
C ASP A 77 32.49 21.79 -1.96
N PRO A 78 33.83 21.96 -1.89
CA PRO A 78 34.57 22.09 -0.63
C PRO A 78 34.07 23.22 0.26
N ARG A 79 33.37 24.20 -0.27
CA ARG A 79 32.79 25.32 0.49
C ARG A 79 31.56 24.91 1.31
N LEU A 80 30.72 24.01 0.80
CA LEU A 80 29.55 23.49 1.53
C LEU A 80 29.94 22.48 2.61
N SER A 81 30.96 21.65 2.34
CA SER A 81 31.48 20.69 3.31
C SER A 81 32.24 21.35 4.46
N GLN A 82 32.91 22.48 4.22
CA GLN A 82 33.58 23.25 5.26
C GLN A 82 32.61 24.00 6.19
N LEU A 83 31.44 24.44 5.67
CA LEU A 83 30.41 25.13 6.44
C LEU A 83 29.57 24.19 7.32
N LEU A 84 29.32 22.96 6.87
CA LEU A 84 28.44 22.01 7.56
C LEU A 84 29.16 21.00 8.46
N LEU A 85 30.43 20.72 8.23
CA LEU A 85 31.17 19.64 8.90
C LEU A 85 32.61 20.05 9.19
N GLY A 86 32.79 21.15 9.92
CA GLY A 86 34.12 21.55 10.38
C GLY A 86 34.99 20.34 10.75
N TRP A 87 36.09 20.12 10.00
CA TRP A 87 37.10 19.07 10.25
C TRP A 87 36.75 17.66 9.73
N ARG A 88 36.51 17.44 8.47
CA ARG A 88 36.58 16.10 7.91
C ARG A 88 37.76 15.97 6.92
N GLN A 89 38.72 15.09 7.27
CA GLN A 89 39.83 14.72 6.44
C GLN A 89 39.39 14.30 5.04
N LYS A 90 40.07 14.78 3.98
CA LYS A 90 39.93 14.28 2.63
C LYS A 90 40.16 12.78 2.62
N LEU A 91 39.10 11.98 2.53
CA LEU A 91 39.24 10.55 2.31
C LEU A 91 39.93 10.31 0.95
N PRO A 92 40.87 9.36 0.87
CA PRO A 92 41.51 9.02 -0.40
C PRO A 92 40.48 8.52 -1.41
N HIS A 93 40.62 8.95 -2.65
CA HIS A 93 39.69 8.65 -3.78
C HIS A 93 39.38 7.14 -3.94
N VAL A 94 40.33 6.29 -3.62
CA VAL A 94 40.22 4.80 -3.66
C VAL A 94 39.17 4.27 -2.67
N GLU A 95 39.05 4.89 -1.51
CA GLU A 95 38.10 4.45 -0.48
C GLU A 95 36.63 4.81 -0.84
N VAL A 96 36.45 5.95 -1.50
CA VAL A 96 35.11 6.40 -1.99
C VAL A 96 34.60 5.47 -3.10
N SER A 97 35.46 5.10 -4.05
CA SER A 97 35.15 4.17 -5.15
C SER A 97 34.71 2.80 -4.61
N GLY A 98 35.44 2.26 -3.63
CA GLY A 98 35.11 0.99 -3.00
C GLY A 98 33.76 1.01 -2.25
N ARG A 99 33.45 2.13 -1.56
CA ARG A 99 32.15 2.32 -0.89
C ARG A 99 31.00 2.41 -1.89
N LEU A 100 31.16 3.17 -2.96
CA LEU A 100 30.13 3.34 -4.00
C LEU A 100 29.80 2.01 -4.68
N ARG A 101 30.81 1.16 -4.96
CA ARG A 101 30.60 -0.17 -5.53
C ARG A 101 29.82 -1.10 -4.58
N ARG A 102 30.07 -1.04 -3.27
CA ARG A 102 29.29 -1.78 -2.26
C ARG A 102 27.84 -1.30 -2.20
N LEU A 103 27.61 0.02 -2.27
CA LEU A 103 26.25 0.60 -2.32
C LEU A 103 25.50 0.18 -3.59
N GLN A 104 26.19 0.11 -4.72
CA GLN A 104 25.66 -0.38 -5.98
C GLN A 104 25.20 -1.84 -5.87
N GLN A 105 26.02 -2.70 -5.27
CA GLN A 105 25.67 -4.10 -5.03
C GLN A 105 24.48 -4.24 -4.05
N ALA A 106 24.49 -3.47 -2.96
CA ALA A 106 23.39 -3.45 -2.00
C ALA A 106 22.07 -2.99 -2.64
N HIS A 107 22.12 -2.00 -3.54
CA HIS A 107 20.95 -1.57 -4.29
C HIS A 107 20.40 -2.68 -5.20
N LEU A 108 21.27 -3.39 -5.93
CA LEU A 108 20.85 -4.51 -6.78
C LEU A 108 20.17 -5.62 -5.97
N LEU A 109 20.73 -5.96 -4.81
CA LEU A 109 20.16 -6.97 -3.93
C LEU A 109 18.78 -6.54 -3.41
N LEU A 110 18.64 -5.27 -3.01
CA LEU A 110 17.35 -4.71 -2.58
C LEU A 110 16.31 -4.70 -3.70
N GLN A 111 16.71 -4.33 -4.90
CA GLN A 111 15.85 -4.36 -6.08
C GLN A 111 15.38 -5.80 -6.37
N ARG A 112 16.30 -6.76 -6.36
CA ARG A 112 15.96 -8.17 -6.57
C ARG A 112 15.05 -8.73 -5.47
N ALA A 113 15.27 -8.31 -4.22
CA ALA A 113 14.37 -8.66 -3.13
C ALA A 113 12.95 -8.09 -3.33
N ALA A 114 12.83 -6.85 -3.82
CA ALA A 114 11.55 -6.24 -4.15
C ALA A 114 10.84 -6.97 -5.31
N GLU A 115 11.56 -7.37 -6.35
CA GLU A 115 11.04 -8.15 -7.48
C GLU A 115 10.55 -9.54 -7.04
N LEU A 116 11.31 -10.23 -6.19
CA LEU A 116 10.91 -11.53 -5.63
C LEU A 116 9.68 -11.40 -4.74
N LEU A 117 9.66 -10.38 -3.87
CA LEU A 117 8.48 -10.09 -3.05
C LEU A 117 7.26 -9.82 -3.94
N GLN A 118 7.40 -8.98 -4.96
CA GLN A 118 6.35 -8.69 -5.93
C GLN A 118 5.85 -9.98 -6.62
N ALA A 119 6.74 -10.84 -7.10
CA ALA A 119 6.36 -12.07 -7.77
C ALA A 119 5.61 -13.03 -6.84
N HIS A 120 6.06 -13.14 -5.58
CA HIS A 120 5.44 -14.03 -4.60
C HIS A 120 4.08 -13.54 -4.13
N VAL A 121 3.96 -12.24 -3.87
CA VAL A 121 2.75 -11.65 -3.25
C VAL A 121 1.71 -11.22 -4.28
N SER A 122 2.11 -11.05 -5.55
CA SER A 122 1.25 -10.51 -6.61
C SER A 122 -0.12 -11.20 -6.74
N PRO A 123 -0.25 -12.53 -6.75
CA PRO A 123 -1.57 -13.17 -6.85
C PRO A 123 -2.45 -12.86 -5.64
N THR A 124 -1.90 -13.02 -4.43
CA THR A 124 -2.62 -12.74 -3.17
C THR A 124 -3.06 -11.28 -3.11
N LEU A 125 -2.19 -10.37 -3.54
CA LEU A 125 -2.45 -8.94 -3.59
C LEU A 125 -3.58 -8.59 -4.56
N THR A 126 -3.67 -9.30 -5.69
CA THR A 126 -4.74 -9.15 -6.67
C THR A 126 -6.10 -9.51 -6.04
N PHE A 127 -6.18 -10.67 -5.39
CA PHE A 127 -7.40 -11.07 -4.69
C PHE A 127 -7.79 -10.09 -3.59
N HIS A 128 -6.83 -9.60 -2.82
CA HIS A 128 -7.07 -8.65 -1.74
C HIS A 128 -7.59 -7.29 -2.27
N VAL A 129 -6.98 -6.75 -3.33
CA VAL A 129 -7.43 -5.51 -3.96
C VAL A 129 -8.83 -5.68 -4.56
N MET A 130 -9.07 -6.77 -5.30
CA MET A 130 -10.39 -7.06 -5.87
C MET A 130 -11.45 -7.22 -4.79
N TYR A 131 -11.17 -7.97 -3.74
CA TYR A 131 -12.07 -8.13 -2.58
C TYR A 131 -12.40 -6.79 -1.93
N SER A 132 -11.41 -5.93 -1.73
CA SER A 132 -11.61 -4.62 -1.11
C SER A 132 -12.39 -3.66 -2.03
N MET A 133 -12.16 -3.70 -3.34
CA MET A 133 -12.93 -2.91 -4.32
C MET A 133 -14.40 -3.34 -4.36
N LEU A 134 -14.65 -4.64 -4.45
CA LEU A 134 -16.02 -5.19 -4.42
C LEU A 134 -16.71 -4.89 -3.08
N GLY A 135 -15.97 -4.99 -1.98
CA GLY A 135 -16.46 -4.63 -0.66
C GLY A 135 -16.86 -3.15 -0.55
N CYS A 136 -16.10 -2.23 -1.15
CA CYS A 136 -16.47 -0.81 -1.22
C CYS A 136 -17.77 -0.61 -2.01
N ILE A 137 -17.89 -1.24 -3.18
CA ILE A 137 -19.07 -1.14 -4.04
C ILE A 137 -20.30 -1.68 -3.29
N TYR A 138 -20.20 -2.89 -2.75
CA TYR A 138 -21.29 -3.56 -2.06
C TYR A 138 -21.75 -2.77 -0.83
N SER A 139 -20.84 -2.38 0.05
CA SER A 139 -21.19 -1.63 1.27
C SER A 139 -21.77 -0.24 0.96
N SER A 140 -21.26 0.41 -0.10
CA SER A 140 -21.81 1.70 -0.53
C SER A 140 -23.23 1.54 -1.08
N TYR A 141 -23.50 0.46 -1.81
CA TYR A 141 -24.84 0.14 -2.32
C TYR A 141 -25.82 -0.18 -1.18
N GLU A 142 -25.42 -1.02 -0.21
CA GLU A 142 -26.25 -1.28 0.99
C GLU A 142 -26.58 0.01 1.73
N LEU A 143 -25.59 0.88 1.92
CA LEU A 143 -25.80 2.18 2.57
C LEU A 143 -26.80 3.05 1.79
N LEU A 144 -26.68 3.07 0.46
CA LEU A 144 -27.63 3.79 -0.40
C LEU A 144 -29.06 3.29 -0.23
N ILE A 145 -29.26 1.96 -0.26
CA ILE A 145 -30.60 1.36 -0.06
C ILE A 145 -31.17 1.75 1.31
N MET A 146 -30.39 1.64 2.37
CA MET A 146 -30.80 2.00 3.73
C MET A 146 -31.22 3.46 3.85
N LEU A 147 -30.58 4.37 3.08
CA LEU A 147 -30.91 5.80 3.10
C LEU A 147 -32.11 6.16 2.24
N VAL A 148 -32.30 5.49 1.08
CA VAL A 148 -33.33 5.84 0.09
C VAL A 148 -34.65 5.12 0.37
N VAL A 149 -34.59 3.87 0.85
CA VAL A 149 -35.76 3.02 1.06
C VAL A 149 -35.80 2.46 2.49
N PRO A 150 -35.95 3.30 3.51
CA PRO A 150 -35.89 2.85 4.91
C PRO A 150 -36.98 1.83 5.25
N GLN A 151 -38.15 1.86 4.58
CA GLN A 151 -39.28 0.93 4.81
C GLN A 151 -39.02 -0.48 4.25
N ALA A 152 -38.16 -0.66 3.27
CA ALA A 152 -37.78 -1.99 2.76
C ALA A 152 -36.93 -2.77 3.77
N VAL A 153 -36.35 -2.09 4.74
CA VAL A 153 -35.48 -2.65 5.77
C VAL A 153 -36.25 -3.42 6.85
N ASP A 154 -37.48 -3.03 7.16
CA ASP A 154 -38.28 -3.65 8.22
C ASP A 154 -38.77 -5.07 7.87
N ASN A 155 -38.77 -5.43 6.58
CA ASN A 155 -39.33 -6.70 6.10
C ASN A 155 -38.24 -7.73 5.69
N VAL A 156 -36.95 -7.40 5.67
CA VAL A 156 -35.90 -8.31 5.30
C VAL A 156 -35.10 -8.73 6.52
N LEU A 157 -35.16 -10.01 6.85
CA LEU A 157 -34.42 -10.71 7.91
C LEU A 157 -33.03 -10.14 8.12
N ALA A 158 -32.78 -9.57 9.31
CA ALA A 158 -31.49 -9.19 9.86
C ALA A 158 -30.61 -8.29 8.93
N VAL A 159 -31.16 -7.13 8.57
CA VAL A 159 -30.32 -6.08 7.94
C VAL A 159 -29.26 -5.64 8.94
N PRO A 160 -27.98 -5.69 8.57
CA PRO A 160 -26.93 -5.18 9.44
C PRO A 160 -27.22 -3.72 9.77
N SER A 161 -26.95 -3.31 11.00
CA SER A 161 -27.16 -1.92 11.39
C SER A 161 -26.34 -0.99 10.48
N VAL A 162 -26.86 0.20 10.19
CA VAL A 162 -26.16 1.23 9.39
C VAL A 162 -24.71 1.41 9.87
N THR A 163 -24.51 1.36 11.19
CA THR A 163 -23.18 1.43 11.80
C THR A 163 -22.27 0.31 11.35
N PHE A 164 -22.78 -0.94 11.23
CA PHE A 164 -21.99 -2.08 10.76
C PHE A 164 -21.56 -1.88 9.30
N THR A 165 -22.46 -1.46 8.43
CA THR A 165 -22.17 -1.20 7.01
C THR A 165 -21.14 -0.08 6.84
N ILE A 166 -21.27 1.00 7.64
CA ILE A 166 -20.27 2.08 7.64
C ILE A 166 -18.90 1.57 8.11
N CYS A 167 -18.84 0.81 9.20
CA CYS A 167 -17.58 0.23 9.68
C CYS A 167 -16.96 -0.71 8.64
N TRP A 168 -17.77 -1.50 7.94
CA TRP A 168 -17.33 -2.40 6.88
C TRP A 168 -16.78 -1.64 5.68
N LEU A 169 -17.46 -0.59 5.24
CA LEU A 169 -16.97 0.30 4.18
C LEU A 169 -15.65 0.96 4.55
N LEU A 170 -15.57 1.55 5.74
CA LEU A 170 -14.34 2.18 6.23
C LEU A 170 -13.18 1.22 6.28
N ARG A 171 -13.40 -0.04 6.69
CA ARG A 171 -12.39 -1.09 6.68
C ARG A 171 -11.82 -1.31 5.27
N HIS A 172 -12.67 -1.44 4.24
CA HIS A 172 -12.22 -1.67 2.87
C HIS A 172 -11.45 -0.47 2.31
N VAL A 173 -11.95 0.74 2.53
CA VAL A 173 -11.27 1.98 2.13
C VAL A 173 -9.90 2.09 2.81
N PHE A 174 -9.85 1.84 4.12
CA PHE A 174 -8.61 1.90 4.89
C PHE A 174 -7.60 0.84 4.43
N ASN A 175 -8.05 -0.38 4.10
CA ASN A 175 -7.20 -1.42 3.56
C ASN A 175 -6.53 -0.99 2.25
N LEU A 176 -7.31 -0.50 1.29
CA LEU A 176 -6.78 -0.01 0.01
C LEU A 176 -5.83 1.18 0.21
N ALA A 177 -6.20 2.13 1.08
CA ALA A 177 -5.40 3.31 1.35
C ALA A 177 -4.03 2.96 1.95
N THR A 178 -3.99 2.10 2.96
CA THR A 178 -2.73 1.71 3.62
C THR A 178 -1.79 0.99 2.66
N MET A 179 -2.31 0.10 1.81
CA MET A 179 -1.51 -0.60 0.79
C MET A 179 -0.99 0.36 -0.28
N ALA A 180 -1.85 1.22 -0.82
CA ALA A 180 -1.48 2.20 -1.83
C ALA A 180 -0.43 3.20 -1.32
N ILE A 181 -0.58 3.68 -0.09
CA ILE A 181 0.37 4.61 0.54
C ILE A 181 1.72 3.93 0.78
N ALA A 182 1.73 2.69 1.31
CA ALA A 182 2.96 1.96 1.58
C ALA A 182 3.76 1.68 0.30
N CYS A 183 3.10 1.20 -0.76
CA CYS A 183 3.74 0.96 -2.07
C CYS A 183 4.25 2.26 -2.69
N SER A 184 3.46 3.34 -2.65
CA SER A 184 3.87 4.65 -3.17
C SER A 184 5.06 5.24 -2.41
N ALA A 185 5.11 5.07 -1.09
CA ALA A 185 6.22 5.55 -0.27
C ALA A 185 7.53 4.84 -0.61
N LEU A 186 7.49 3.53 -0.85
CA LEU A 186 8.66 2.76 -1.27
C LEU A 186 9.17 3.21 -2.65
N GLU A 187 8.27 3.35 -3.62
CA GLU A 187 8.62 3.84 -4.96
C GLU A 187 9.23 5.25 -4.90
N GLU A 188 8.65 6.14 -4.10
CA GLU A 188 9.14 7.51 -3.93
C GLU A 188 10.57 7.56 -3.37
N GLU A 189 10.91 6.69 -2.40
CA GLU A 189 12.27 6.60 -1.87
C GLU A 189 13.28 6.09 -2.92
N ALA A 190 12.88 5.12 -3.74
CA ALA A 190 13.72 4.63 -4.84
C ALA A 190 13.97 5.72 -5.90
N VAL A 191 12.95 6.51 -6.23
CA VAL A 191 13.07 7.65 -7.17
C VAL A 191 13.96 8.75 -6.61
N LYS A 192 13.82 9.09 -5.31
CA LYS A 192 14.67 10.09 -4.64
C LYS A 192 16.14 9.70 -4.68
N MET A 193 16.46 8.41 -4.56
CA MET A 193 17.83 7.93 -4.64
C MET A 193 18.41 8.14 -6.05
N ALA A 194 17.65 7.84 -7.11
CA ALA A 194 18.07 8.08 -8.49
C ALA A 194 18.29 9.57 -8.78
N GLU A 195 17.43 10.44 -8.26
CA GLU A 195 17.56 11.88 -8.42
C GLU A 195 18.80 12.45 -7.71
N LEU A 196 19.10 11.97 -6.49
CA LEU A 196 20.31 12.35 -5.77
C LEU A 196 21.57 11.96 -6.56
N LEU A 197 21.60 10.76 -7.14
CA LEU A 197 22.74 10.29 -7.92
C LEU A 197 22.89 11.10 -9.22
N ARG A 198 21.77 11.47 -9.86
CA ARG A 198 21.79 12.32 -11.06
C ARG A 198 22.37 13.71 -10.77
N ARG A 199 21.96 14.30 -9.63
CA ARG A 199 22.54 15.59 -9.20
C ARG A 199 24.03 15.47 -8.90
N ALA A 200 24.44 14.42 -8.22
CA ALA A 200 25.87 14.16 -7.95
C ALA A 200 26.66 13.96 -9.24
N ALA A 201 26.15 13.22 -10.22
CA ALA A 201 26.77 13.01 -11.51
C ALA A 201 26.93 14.30 -12.34
N GLY A 202 25.99 15.26 -12.20
CA GLY A 202 26.05 16.57 -12.83
C GLY A 202 27.09 17.51 -12.23
N ILE A 203 27.36 17.37 -10.93
CA ILE A 203 28.36 18.19 -10.22
C ILE A 203 29.78 17.61 -10.39
N THR A 204 29.89 16.29 -10.49
CA THR A 204 31.18 15.59 -10.55
C THR A 204 31.39 15.05 -11.96
N GLU A 205 31.92 15.88 -12.86
CA GLU A 205 32.21 15.48 -14.26
C GLU A 205 33.12 14.26 -14.38
N THR A 206 33.76 13.80 -13.30
CA THR A 206 35.00 13.02 -13.33
C THR A 206 34.88 11.59 -12.78
N SER A 207 33.79 11.19 -12.13
CA SER A 207 33.75 9.83 -11.55
C SER A 207 32.95 8.86 -12.42
N PRO A 208 33.64 7.93 -13.14
CA PRO A 208 32.99 6.92 -13.97
C PRO A 208 32.05 6.01 -13.16
N GLU A 209 32.40 5.75 -11.88
CA GLU A 209 31.62 4.89 -10.99
C GLU A 209 30.22 5.48 -10.68
N VAL A 210 30.12 6.80 -10.50
CA VAL A 210 28.83 7.48 -10.31
C VAL A 210 27.97 7.36 -11.56
N LYS A 211 28.58 7.53 -12.75
CA LYS A 211 27.87 7.37 -14.03
C LYS A 211 27.40 5.94 -14.26
N ASP A 212 28.20 4.96 -13.92
CA ASP A 212 27.84 3.54 -14.05
C ASP A 212 26.73 3.15 -13.08
N PHE A 213 26.78 3.64 -11.85
CA PHE A 213 25.71 3.44 -10.88
C PHE A 213 24.40 4.13 -11.34
N LEU A 214 24.48 5.35 -11.86
CA LEU A 214 23.32 6.05 -12.42
C LEU A 214 22.72 5.27 -13.60
N ARG A 215 23.53 4.80 -14.56
CA ARG A 215 23.08 3.96 -15.66
C ARG A 215 22.38 2.68 -15.18
N GLN A 216 22.91 2.08 -14.12
CA GLN A 216 22.30 0.90 -13.51
C GLN A 216 20.94 1.23 -12.89
N LEU A 217 20.79 2.36 -12.17
CA LEU A 217 19.51 2.81 -11.62
C LEU A 217 18.50 3.12 -12.72
N GLU A 218 18.94 3.71 -13.84
CA GLU A 218 18.07 4.05 -14.97
C GLU A 218 17.62 2.80 -15.76
N ARG A 219 18.47 1.79 -15.85
CA ARG A 219 18.15 0.50 -16.50
C ARG A 219 17.37 -0.42 -15.57
N GLY A 220 17.56 -0.29 -14.26
CA GLY A 220 16.86 -1.07 -13.26
C GLY A 220 15.37 -0.76 -13.26
N LEU A 221 14.55 -1.80 -13.18
CA LEU A 221 13.12 -1.66 -12.98
C LEU A 221 12.88 -0.94 -11.64
N ARG A 222 12.07 0.09 -11.65
CA ARG A 222 11.61 0.71 -10.41
C ARG A 222 10.82 -0.33 -9.61
N PRO A 223 10.91 -0.37 -8.28
CA PRO A 223 10.10 -1.27 -7.47
C PRO A 223 8.63 -0.83 -7.54
N VAL A 224 7.92 -1.30 -8.55
CA VAL A 224 6.50 -1.03 -8.78
C VAL A 224 5.71 -2.24 -8.36
N PHE A 225 4.86 -2.10 -7.37
CA PHE A 225 3.93 -3.15 -6.98
C PHE A 225 2.68 -3.13 -7.85
N SER A 226 2.37 -4.28 -8.41
CA SER A 226 1.18 -4.47 -9.24
C SER A 226 0.42 -5.73 -8.82
N ALA A 227 -0.88 -5.68 -8.93
CA ALA A 227 -1.78 -6.81 -8.77
C ALA A 227 -1.77 -7.62 -10.08
N SER A 228 -0.92 -8.65 -10.16
CA SER A 228 -0.73 -9.53 -11.33
C SER A 228 -0.50 -8.78 -12.66
N GLY A 229 0.14 -7.62 -12.63
CA GLY A 229 0.34 -6.77 -13.80
C GLY A 229 -0.91 -6.04 -14.31
N LEU A 230 -2.09 -6.31 -13.74
CA LEU A 230 -3.36 -5.72 -14.17
C LEU A 230 -3.58 -4.32 -13.59
N LEU A 231 -3.29 -4.16 -12.30
CA LEU A 231 -3.51 -2.90 -11.57
C LEU A 231 -2.23 -2.51 -10.83
N ARG A 232 -1.79 -1.30 -11.03
CA ARG A 232 -0.69 -0.73 -10.25
C ARG A 232 -1.22 -0.28 -8.89
N ILE A 233 -0.53 -0.67 -7.82
CA ILE A 233 -0.91 -0.33 -6.45
C ILE A 233 -0.20 0.97 -6.08
N ASP A 234 -0.83 2.07 -6.43
CA ASP A 234 -0.38 3.42 -6.13
C ASP A 234 -1.56 4.28 -5.63
N ARG A 235 -1.30 5.54 -5.32
CA ARG A 235 -2.35 6.49 -4.89
C ARG A 235 -3.46 6.69 -5.92
N LYS A 236 -3.19 6.43 -7.22
CA LYS A 236 -4.20 6.54 -8.28
C LYS A 236 -5.24 5.43 -8.18
N LEU A 237 -4.87 4.28 -7.63
CA LEU A 237 -5.81 3.19 -7.37
C LEU A 237 -7.00 3.65 -6.50
N LEU A 238 -6.75 4.51 -5.51
CA LEU A 238 -7.82 5.05 -4.66
C LEU A 238 -8.81 5.89 -5.46
N VAL A 239 -8.30 6.77 -6.33
CA VAL A 239 -9.14 7.59 -7.20
C VAL A 239 -9.96 6.71 -8.16
N THR A 240 -9.32 5.70 -8.76
CA THR A 240 -9.99 4.74 -9.64
C THR A 240 -11.08 3.96 -8.90
N THR A 241 -10.82 3.53 -7.67
CA THR A 241 -11.83 2.83 -6.85
C THR A 241 -13.02 3.72 -6.54
N VAL A 242 -12.80 4.97 -6.14
CA VAL A 242 -13.88 5.93 -5.87
C VAL A 242 -14.69 6.19 -7.14
N SER A 243 -14.04 6.43 -8.27
CA SER A 243 -14.73 6.64 -9.56
C SER A 243 -15.57 5.43 -9.96
N ALA A 244 -15.01 4.23 -9.87
CA ALA A 244 -15.72 2.99 -10.18
C ALA A 244 -16.93 2.82 -9.26
N THR A 245 -16.74 2.97 -7.94
CA THR A 245 -17.84 2.87 -6.95
C THR A 245 -18.96 3.85 -7.26
N THR A 246 -18.62 5.13 -7.53
CA THR A 246 -19.62 6.15 -7.86
C THR A 246 -20.38 5.80 -9.14
N THR A 247 -19.69 5.34 -10.18
CA THR A 247 -20.33 4.92 -11.44
C THR A 247 -21.32 3.77 -11.22
N TYR A 248 -20.90 2.74 -10.47
CA TYR A 248 -21.77 1.61 -10.16
C TYR A 248 -22.98 2.02 -9.31
N LEU A 249 -22.81 2.92 -8.33
CA LEU A 249 -23.91 3.43 -7.53
C LEU A 249 -24.94 4.19 -8.36
N ILE A 250 -24.51 5.00 -9.32
CA ILE A 250 -25.41 5.71 -10.23
C ILE A 250 -26.22 4.70 -11.06
N VAL A 251 -25.54 3.72 -11.66
CA VAL A 251 -26.21 2.70 -12.50
C VAL A 251 -27.21 1.88 -11.68
N LEU A 252 -26.80 1.39 -10.51
CA LEU A 252 -27.67 0.61 -9.63
C LEU A 252 -28.83 1.44 -9.08
N GLY A 253 -28.59 2.71 -8.76
CA GLY A 253 -29.65 3.64 -8.34
C GLY A 253 -30.69 3.86 -9.45
N GLN A 254 -30.28 4.01 -10.69
CA GLN A 254 -31.20 4.15 -11.84
C GLN A 254 -32.06 2.90 -12.03
N ILE A 255 -31.47 1.70 -11.98
CA ILE A 255 -32.17 0.43 -12.11
C ILE A 255 -33.17 0.25 -10.95
N GLY A 256 -32.75 0.54 -9.71
CA GLY A 256 -33.61 0.45 -8.53
C GLY A 256 -34.80 1.39 -8.59
N LEU A 257 -34.62 2.62 -9.03
CA LEU A 257 -35.72 3.58 -9.21
C LEU A 257 -36.72 3.14 -10.30
N GLN A 258 -36.20 2.63 -11.43
CA GLN A 258 -37.11 2.13 -12.50
C GLN A 258 -37.97 0.96 -12.05
N SER A 259 -37.44 0.04 -11.23
CA SER A 259 -38.21 -1.10 -10.70
C SER A 259 -39.26 -0.73 -9.65
N THR A 260 -39.17 0.47 -9.06
CA THR A 260 -40.09 0.94 -8.02
C THR A 260 -41.24 1.76 -8.61
N PHE A 261 -41.07 2.36 -9.80
CA PHE A 261 -42.06 3.25 -10.45
C PHE A 261 -42.66 2.65 -11.73
N GLY A 262 -42.21 1.49 -12.19
CA GLY A 262 -42.78 0.71 -13.29
C GLY A 262 -43.55 -0.50 -12.80
#